data_bd72dca404c7fc9031b19f3fc59e04e0
#
_entry.id   bd72dca404c7fc9031b19f3fc59e04e0
#
_cell.length_a   1.000
_cell.length_b   1.000
_cell.length_c   1.000
_cell.angle_alpha   90.00
_cell.angle_beta   90.00
_cell.angle_gamma   90.00
#
_symmetry.space_group_name_H-M   'P 1'
#
loop_
_entity.id
_entity.type
_entity.pdbx_description
1 polymer ?
#
loop_
_entity_poly.entity_id
_entity_poly.type
_entity_poly.pdbx_seq_one_letter_code
_entity_poly.pdbx_strand_id
1 'polypeptide(L)'
;ALSSAASDVYKRQVVDILRRADIKTDMISITGDINVKSAQGVIVQADELLDEYVFEGDELLFLPGGPGHKSYYDCKDLLELLKEYNKKNNRIAAICAAPSILGNLGLLEGKKAMAFPGFEMQLTGAVIITAPERVVTDGNITTSRGMGTSLDLGLELVRLIKGEELAEQLRTSTQYI
;
A
#
# COMPACT_ATOMS: atom_id res chain seq x y z
N ALA A 1 -0.72 0.11 -7.71
CA ALA A 1 0.31 -0.26 -6.73
C ALA A 1 1.66 0.35 -7.13
N LEU A 2 2.15 1.24 -6.30
CA LEU A 2 3.41 1.96 -6.53
C LEU A 2 4.59 1.09 -6.11
N SER A 3 5.56 0.89 -6.98
CA SER A 3 6.68 -0.03 -6.77
C SER A 3 8.00 0.70 -6.70
N SER A 4 8.63 0.69 -5.53
CA SER A 4 10.07 0.84 -5.37
C SER A 4 10.74 -0.54 -5.33
N ALA A 5 12.06 -0.62 -5.18
CA ALA A 5 12.79 -1.87 -4.94
C ALA A 5 12.38 -2.57 -3.63
N ALA A 6 11.09 -2.56 -3.33
CA ALA A 6 10.46 -3.07 -2.13
C ALA A 6 10.21 -4.57 -2.23
N SER A 7 9.92 -5.17 -1.10
CA SER A 7 9.65 -6.59 -0.96
C SER A 7 8.52 -7.08 -1.89
N ASP A 8 8.82 -8.03 -2.75
CA ASP A 8 7.95 -8.55 -3.82
C ASP A 8 6.69 -9.24 -3.33
N VAL A 9 6.76 -9.85 -2.14
CA VAL A 9 5.69 -10.74 -1.66
C VAL A 9 4.43 -9.95 -1.33
N TYR A 10 4.54 -8.84 -0.63
CA TYR A 10 3.35 -8.04 -0.23
C TYR A 10 2.66 -7.42 -1.44
N LYS A 11 3.45 -6.92 -2.38
CA LYS A 11 2.95 -6.33 -3.61
C LYS A 11 2.12 -7.34 -4.40
N ARG A 12 2.69 -8.52 -4.65
CA ARG A 12 2.02 -9.56 -5.42
C ARG A 12 0.76 -10.08 -4.75
N GLN A 13 0.80 -10.31 -3.43
CA GLN A 13 -0.37 -10.82 -2.72
C GLN A 13 -1.53 -9.81 -2.71
N VAL A 14 -1.26 -8.53 -2.46
CA VAL A 14 -2.30 -7.49 -2.51
C VAL A 14 -2.83 -7.33 -3.93
N VAL A 15 -1.94 -7.24 -4.94
CA VAL A 15 -2.34 -7.13 -6.35
C VAL A 15 -3.12 -8.34 -6.82
N ASP A 16 -2.70 -9.57 -6.44
CA ASP A 16 -3.42 -10.79 -6.81
C ASP A 16 -4.85 -10.81 -6.24
N ILE A 17 -5.01 -10.47 -4.97
CA ILE A 17 -6.33 -10.40 -4.34
C ILE A 17 -7.21 -9.34 -5.00
N LEU A 18 -6.69 -8.16 -5.31
CA LEU A 18 -7.44 -7.11 -5.99
C LEU A 18 -7.86 -7.53 -7.41
N ARG A 19 -6.95 -8.13 -8.18
CA ARG A 19 -7.25 -8.65 -9.53
C ARG A 19 -8.26 -9.79 -9.51
N ARG A 20 -8.23 -10.67 -8.50
CA ARG A 20 -9.27 -11.72 -8.29
C ARG A 20 -10.63 -11.13 -7.98
N ALA A 21 -10.69 -9.94 -7.42
CA ALA A 21 -11.93 -9.18 -7.17
C ALA A 21 -12.41 -8.39 -8.40
N ASP A 22 -11.84 -8.60 -9.59
CA ASP A 22 -12.08 -7.80 -10.79
C ASP A 22 -11.90 -6.29 -10.54
N ILE A 23 -10.91 -5.95 -9.70
CA ILE A 23 -10.46 -4.57 -9.51
C ILE A 23 -9.25 -4.35 -10.42
N LYS A 24 -9.39 -3.43 -11.40
CA LYS A 24 -8.26 -3.01 -12.23
C LYS A 24 -7.13 -2.55 -11.33
N THR A 25 -5.96 -3.15 -11.47
CA THR A 25 -4.82 -2.87 -10.59
C THR A 25 -3.56 -2.86 -11.43
N ASP A 26 -2.94 -1.69 -11.55
CA ASP A 26 -1.72 -1.46 -12.28
C ASP A 26 -0.54 -1.35 -11.30
N MET A 27 0.57 -1.98 -11.60
CA MET A 27 1.83 -1.88 -10.86
C MET A 27 2.69 -0.81 -11.51
N ILE A 28 2.96 0.28 -10.80
CA ILE A 28 3.68 1.43 -11.32
C ILE A 28 5.09 1.47 -10.72
N SER A 29 6.10 1.50 -11.58
CA SER A 29 7.49 1.67 -11.14
C SER A 29 7.83 3.13 -10.93
N ILE A 30 8.45 3.43 -9.79
CA ILE A 30 8.99 4.76 -9.47
C ILE A 30 10.50 4.86 -9.70
N THR A 31 11.14 3.80 -10.24
CA THR A 31 12.60 3.71 -10.36
C THR A 31 13.14 4.07 -11.74
N GLY A 32 12.26 4.39 -12.69
CA GLY A 32 12.63 4.62 -14.09
C GLY A 32 12.96 3.34 -14.88
N ASP A 33 12.82 2.16 -14.26
CA ASP A 33 12.95 0.85 -14.91
C ASP A 33 11.66 0.05 -14.68
N ILE A 34 11.14 -0.53 -15.74
CA ILE A 34 9.95 -1.39 -15.69
C ILE A 34 10.22 -2.67 -14.88
N ASN A 35 11.47 -3.13 -14.83
CA ASN A 35 11.89 -4.30 -14.08
C ASN A 35 12.43 -3.89 -12.71
N VAL A 36 11.61 -4.03 -11.69
CA VAL A 36 11.96 -3.66 -10.31
C VAL A 36 12.52 -4.87 -9.59
N LYS A 37 13.80 -4.79 -9.21
CA LYS A 37 14.48 -5.85 -8.45
C LYS A 37 14.31 -5.63 -6.95
N SER A 38 13.85 -6.66 -6.25
CA SER A 38 13.70 -6.63 -4.80
C SER A 38 15.02 -6.79 -4.05
N ALA A 39 14.98 -6.54 -2.75
CA ALA A 39 16.11 -6.77 -1.85
C ALA A 39 16.55 -8.25 -1.79
N GLN A 40 15.65 -9.19 -2.09
CA GLN A 40 15.92 -10.63 -2.16
C GLN A 40 16.28 -11.11 -3.58
N GLY A 41 16.46 -10.19 -4.52
CA GLY A 41 16.89 -10.51 -5.89
C GLY A 41 15.78 -10.94 -6.83
N VAL A 42 14.51 -10.96 -6.40
CA VAL A 42 13.39 -11.27 -7.29
C VAL A 42 13.10 -10.07 -8.18
N ILE A 43 12.91 -10.30 -9.47
CA ILE A 43 12.53 -9.25 -10.42
C ILE A 43 11.03 -9.29 -10.64
N VAL A 44 10.39 -8.14 -10.51
CA VAL A 44 8.97 -7.92 -10.82
C VAL A 44 8.89 -6.91 -11.94
N GLN A 45 8.20 -7.26 -13.01
CA GLN A 45 7.87 -6.31 -14.05
C GLN A 45 6.67 -5.48 -13.63
N ALA A 46 6.83 -4.16 -13.62
CA ALA A 46 5.71 -3.24 -13.46
C ALA A 46 4.90 -3.16 -14.77
N ASP A 47 3.68 -2.68 -14.67
CA ASP A 47 2.83 -2.49 -15.84
C ASP A 47 3.22 -1.19 -16.58
N GLU A 48 3.67 -0.14 -15.84
CA GLU A 48 4.04 1.17 -16.40
C GLU A 48 5.03 1.93 -15.50
N LEU A 49 5.64 2.99 -16.02
CA LEU A 49 6.47 3.92 -15.25
C LEU A 49 5.64 5.07 -14.67
N LEU A 50 6.08 5.63 -13.54
CA LEU A 50 5.33 6.70 -12.85
C LEU A 50 5.20 7.97 -13.71
N ASP A 51 6.23 8.33 -14.46
CA ASP A 51 6.27 9.51 -15.32
C ASP A 51 5.47 9.35 -16.62
N GLU A 52 5.09 8.14 -16.97
CA GLU A 52 4.27 7.81 -18.14
C GLU A 52 2.80 7.56 -17.77
N TYR A 53 2.53 7.19 -16.50
CA TYR A 53 1.21 6.81 -16.05
C TYR A 53 0.26 8.01 -15.90
N VAL A 54 -0.92 7.90 -16.48
CA VAL A 54 -1.96 8.92 -16.37
C VAL A 54 -2.95 8.54 -15.26
N PHE A 55 -2.92 9.28 -14.15
CA PHE A 55 -3.85 9.11 -13.05
C PHE A 55 -5.20 9.77 -13.40
N GLU A 56 -6.28 9.03 -13.24
CA GLU A 56 -7.67 9.53 -13.43
C GLU A 56 -8.13 10.36 -12.23
N GLY A 57 -7.51 10.14 -11.05
CA GLY A 57 -7.66 10.94 -9.85
C GLY A 57 -8.69 10.43 -8.84
N ASP A 58 -9.19 9.20 -9.04
CA ASP A 58 -10.12 8.50 -8.13
C ASP A 58 -9.62 7.11 -7.71
N GLU A 59 -8.41 6.73 -8.15
CA GLU A 59 -7.80 5.45 -7.81
C GLU A 59 -7.46 5.37 -6.32
N LEU A 60 -7.29 4.15 -5.85
CA LEU A 60 -6.62 3.86 -4.59
C LEU A 60 -5.12 3.75 -4.82
N LEU A 61 -4.32 4.51 -4.11
CA LEU A 61 -2.86 4.38 -4.12
C LEU A 61 -2.41 3.38 -3.07
N PHE A 62 -1.64 2.37 -3.46
CA PHE A 62 -1.06 1.40 -2.54
C PHE A 62 0.47 1.48 -2.55
N LEU A 63 1.07 1.68 -1.39
CA LEU A 63 2.51 1.75 -1.17
C LEU A 63 2.99 0.47 -0.47
N PRO A 64 3.63 -0.46 -1.18
CA PRO A 64 4.32 -1.59 -0.55
C PRO A 64 5.56 -1.11 0.22
N GLY A 65 5.87 -1.84 1.31
CA GLY A 65 7.03 -1.56 2.14
C GLY A 65 8.30 -2.30 1.68
N GLY A 66 9.15 -2.62 2.63
CA GLY A 66 10.44 -3.25 2.43
C GLY A 66 11.60 -2.25 2.34
N PRO A 67 12.86 -2.69 2.17
CA PRO A 67 14.03 -1.80 2.17
C PRO A 67 13.97 -0.69 1.12
N GLY A 68 13.30 -0.95 0.00
CA GLY A 68 13.12 0.02 -1.09
C GLY A 68 12.19 1.20 -0.76
N HIS A 69 11.48 1.19 0.38
CA HIS A 69 10.63 2.32 0.78
C HIS A 69 11.39 3.64 0.86
N LYS A 70 12.72 3.59 1.05
CA LYS A 70 13.56 4.79 1.09
C LYS A 70 13.50 5.59 -0.22
N SER A 71 13.33 4.93 -1.37
CA SER A 71 13.20 5.60 -2.67
C SER A 71 11.95 6.49 -2.76
N TYR A 72 10.92 6.24 -1.94
CA TYR A 72 9.75 7.10 -1.91
C TYR A 72 10.07 8.53 -1.46
N TYR A 73 11.02 8.69 -0.52
CA TYR A 73 11.41 10.01 -0.03
C TYR A 73 12.06 10.89 -1.09
N ASP A 74 12.69 10.26 -2.09
CA ASP A 74 13.39 10.95 -3.17
C ASP A 74 12.48 11.19 -4.40
N CYS A 75 11.32 10.54 -4.43
CA CYS A 75 10.36 10.66 -5.54
C CYS A 75 9.36 11.80 -5.29
N LYS A 76 9.71 13.00 -5.71
CA LYS A 76 8.89 14.21 -5.48
C LYS A 76 7.49 14.09 -6.04
N ASP A 77 7.35 13.54 -7.24
CA ASP A 77 6.05 13.38 -7.92
C ASP A 77 5.13 12.47 -7.12
N LEU A 78 5.65 11.38 -6.56
CA LEU A 78 4.89 10.52 -5.66
C LEU A 78 4.45 11.26 -4.39
N LEU A 79 5.35 12.03 -3.76
CA LEU A 79 5.04 12.75 -2.52
C LEU A 79 3.94 13.80 -2.75
N GLU A 80 3.98 14.51 -3.87
CA GLU A 80 2.92 15.47 -4.24
C GLU A 80 1.60 14.76 -4.56
N LEU A 81 1.66 13.65 -5.29
CA LEU A 81 0.49 12.81 -5.59
C LEU A 81 -0.22 12.33 -4.31
N LEU A 82 0.54 11.86 -3.32
CA LEU A 82 -0.01 11.43 -2.02
C LEU A 82 -0.73 12.56 -1.28
N LYS A 83 -0.13 13.76 -1.27
CA LYS A 83 -0.75 14.94 -0.66
C LYS A 83 -2.05 15.34 -1.36
N GLU A 84 -2.04 15.32 -2.69
CA GLU A 84 -3.21 15.63 -3.52
C GLU A 84 -4.35 14.63 -3.27
N TYR A 85 -4.05 13.33 -3.28
CA TYR A 85 -5.01 12.26 -3.02
C TYR A 85 -5.61 12.38 -1.61
N ASN A 86 -4.77 12.63 -0.61
CA ASN A 86 -5.27 12.85 0.75
C ASN A 86 -6.17 14.09 0.85
N LYS A 87 -5.81 15.19 0.19
CA LYS A 87 -6.62 16.42 0.16
C LYS A 87 -8.00 16.20 -0.48
N LYS A 88 -8.06 15.33 -1.49
CA LYS A 88 -9.32 14.92 -2.16
C LYS A 88 -10.08 13.84 -1.39
N ASN A 89 -9.55 13.37 -0.26
CA ASN A 89 -10.07 12.24 0.52
C ASN A 89 -10.08 10.91 -0.28
N ASN A 90 -9.21 10.78 -1.28
CA ASN A 90 -9.02 9.55 -2.02
C ASN A 90 -8.27 8.52 -1.16
N ARG A 91 -8.51 7.24 -1.42
CA ARG A 91 -7.93 6.15 -0.61
C ARG A 91 -6.44 6.00 -0.82
N ILE A 92 -5.73 5.85 0.28
CA ILE A 92 -4.30 5.54 0.31
C ILE A 92 -4.11 4.34 1.24
N ALA A 93 -3.39 3.33 0.75
CA ALA A 93 -3.00 2.17 1.55
C ALA A 93 -1.48 2.06 1.63
N ALA A 94 -0.96 1.63 2.78
CA ALA A 94 0.47 1.43 2.96
C ALA A 94 0.75 0.27 3.92
N ILE A 95 1.84 -0.48 3.66
CA ILE A 95 2.18 -1.65 4.47
C ILE A 95 3.65 -1.66 4.89
N CYS A 96 3.94 -2.27 6.03
CA CYS A 96 5.29 -2.52 6.54
C CYS A 96 6.00 -1.19 6.89
N ALA A 97 7.07 -0.83 6.20
CA ALA A 97 7.78 0.43 6.40
C ALA A 97 7.11 1.63 5.71
N ALA A 98 6.28 1.39 4.68
CA ALA A 98 5.71 2.46 3.86
C ALA A 98 4.77 3.44 4.61
N PRO A 99 4.04 3.06 5.67
CA PRO A 99 3.26 4.02 6.45
C PRO A 99 4.09 5.18 7.03
N SER A 100 5.41 5.00 7.21
CA SER A 100 6.30 6.08 7.64
C SER A 100 6.34 7.26 6.67
N ILE A 101 6.14 7.01 5.38
CA ILE A 101 6.06 8.07 4.36
C ILE A 101 4.85 8.96 4.65
N LEU A 102 3.70 8.35 4.95
CA LEU A 102 2.47 9.08 5.26
C LEU A 102 2.62 9.89 6.55
N GLY A 103 3.29 9.33 7.57
CA GLY A 103 3.62 10.04 8.81
C GLY A 103 4.50 11.25 8.57
N ASN A 104 5.56 11.09 7.79
CA ASN A 104 6.49 12.19 7.46
C ASN A 104 5.84 13.30 6.62
N LEU A 105 4.81 12.96 5.84
CA LEU A 105 4.02 13.95 5.09
C LEU A 105 2.93 14.62 5.95
N GLY A 106 2.76 14.24 7.22
CA GLY A 106 1.72 14.75 8.11
C GLY A 106 0.30 14.24 7.78
N LEU A 107 0.18 13.17 6.96
CA LEU A 107 -1.11 12.66 6.53
C LEU A 107 -1.80 11.77 7.57
N LEU A 108 -1.09 11.44 8.66
CA LEU A 108 -1.59 10.58 9.74
C LEU A 108 -2.05 11.35 10.99
N GLU A 109 -2.06 12.68 10.96
CA GLU A 109 -2.44 13.48 12.12
C GLU A 109 -3.83 13.11 12.65
N GLY A 110 -3.89 12.68 13.91
CA GLY A 110 -5.10 12.24 14.59
C GLY A 110 -5.68 10.91 14.11
N LYS A 111 -5.08 10.24 13.12
CA LYS A 111 -5.57 8.97 12.57
C LYS A 111 -4.96 7.77 13.29
N LYS A 112 -5.73 6.70 13.40
CA LYS A 112 -5.21 5.39 13.79
C LYS A 112 -4.36 4.83 12.63
N ALA A 113 -3.15 4.38 12.95
CA ALA A 113 -2.26 3.79 11.95
C ALA A 113 -1.33 2.76 12.57
N MET A 114 -0.79 1.89 11.72
CA MET A 114 0.21 0.90 12.09
C MET A 114 1.32 0.81 11.04
N ALA A 115 2.46 0.29 11.45
CA ALA A 115 3.59 0.01 10.58
C ALA A 115 4.33 -1.27 11.04
N PHE A 116 5.38 -1.63 10.33
CA PHE A 116 6.29 -2.67 10.77
C PHE A 116 6.95 -2.28 12.11
N PRO A 117 7.12 -3.22 13.06
CA PRO A 117 7.78 -2.94 14.33
C PRO A 117 9.11 -2.22 14.16
N GLY A 118 9.28 -1.09 14.88
CA GLY A 118 10.43 -0.21 14.76
C GLY A 118 10.22 1.02 13.86
N PHE A 119 9.08 1.11 13.14
CA PHE A 119 8.71 2.28 12.35
C PHE A 119 7.63 3.16 13.00
N GLU A 120 7.15 2.77 14.19
CA GLU A 120 6.04 3.46 14.87
C GLU A 120 6.36 4.94 15.14
N MET A 121 7.60 5.25 15.52
CA MET A 121 8.04 6.62 15.79
C MET A 121 8.00 7.53 14.56
N GLN A 122 7.92 6.95 13.37
CA GLN A 122 7.84 7.70 12.11
C GLN A 122 6.38 7.93 11.66
N LEU A 123 5.40 7.40 12.38
CA LEU A 123 3.98 7.66 12.15
C LEU A 123 3.57 8.96 12.86
N THR A 124 4.21 10.07 12.51
CA THR A 124 4.03 11.36 13.16
C THR A 124 2.56 11.76 13.23
N GLY A 125 2.08 12.10 14.42
CA GLY A 125 0.70 12.54 14.68
C GLY A 125 -0.33 11.40 14.76
N ALA A 126 0.05 10.15 14.48
CA ALA A 126 -0.87 9.02 14.51
C ALA A 126 -1.14 8.49 15.93
N VAL A 127 -2.33 7.94 16.11
CA VAL A 127 -2.65 7.02 17.21
C VAL A 127 -2.15 5.64 16.80
N ILE A 128 -1.06 5.18 17.43
CA ILE A 128 -0.37 3.95 17.04
C ILE A 128 -1.20 2.73 17.44
N ILE A 129 -1.48 1.87 16.46
CA ILE A 129 -2.12 0.57 16.65
C ILE A 129 -1.06 -0.52 16.42
N THR A 130 -1.04 -1.50 17.31
CA THR A 130 -0.07 -2.61 17.28
C THR A 130 -0.77 -3.97 17.24
N ALA A 131 -0.01 -5.07 17.33
CA ALA A 131 -0.56 -6.41 17.46
C ALA A 131 -1.58 -6.47 18.64
N PRO A 132 -2.64 -7.28 18.54
CA PRO A 132 -2.89 -8.31 17.50
C PRO A 132 -3.46 -7.80 16.19
N GLU A 133 -3.81 -6.52 16.08
CA GLU A 133 -4.41 -5.95 14.88
C GLU A 133 -3.53 -6.19 13.64
N ARG A 134 -4.15 -6.52 12.53
CA ARG A 134 -3.47 -6.86 11.28
C ARG A 134 -3.57 -5.76 10.23
N VAL A 135 -4.70 -5.06 10.20
CA VAL A 135 -4.99 -3.93 9.31
C VAL A 135 -5.78 -2.87 10.09
N VAL A 136 -5.52 -1.62 9.82
CA VAL A 136 -6.29 -0.48 10.35
C VAL A 136 -6.69 0.42 9.20
N THR A 137 -7.98 0.72 9.12
CA THR A 137 -8.53 1.75 8.24
C THR A 137 -9.07 2.90 9.09
N ASP A 138 -8.61 4.12 8.84
CA ASP A 138 -9.13 5.33 9.45
C ASP A 138 -9.34 6.40 8.38
N GLY A 139 -10.61 6.70 8.11
CA GLY A 139 -11.00 7.58 7.02
C GLY A 139 -10.56 7.01 5.66
N ASN A 140 -9.77 7.78 4.94
CA ASN A 140 -9.26 7.41 3.62
C ASN A 140 -7.94 6.63 3.66
N ILE A 141 -7.34 6.41 4.84
CA ILE A 141 -6.02 5.75 4.96
C ILE A 141 -6.17 4.37 5.56
N THR A 142 -5.55 3.38 4.90
CA THR A 142 -5.47 2.00 5.38
C THR A 142 -4.01 1.61 5.55
N THR A 143 -3.65 1.09 6.72
CA THR A 143 -2.27 0.68 7.02
C THR A 143 -2.21 -0.75 7.56
N SER A 144 -1.07 -1.43 7.32
CA SER A 144 -0.84 -2.80 7.77
C SER A 144 0.63 -3.03 8.14
N ARG A 145 0.90 -4.06 8.96
CA ARG A 145 2.21 -4.23 9.61
C ARG A 145 3.30 -4.81 8.73
N GLY A 146 2.99 -5.71 7.82
CA GLY A 146 4.06 -6.35 7.06
C GLY A 146 3.64 -7.58 6.27
N MET A 147 4.60 -8.38 5.84
CA MET A 147 4.40 -9.52 4.94
C MET A 147 3.29 -10.46 5.41
N GLY A 148 3.31 -10.82 6.68
CA GLY A 148 2.32 -11.75 7.25
C GLY A 148 0.89 -11.21 7.32
N THR A 149 0.66 -9.94 6.99
CA THR A 149 -0.66 -9.29 7.01
C THR A 149 -1.08 -8.75 5.64
N SER A 150 -0.37 -9.13 4.57
CA SER A 150 -0.65 -8.62 3.21
C SER A 150 -1.95 -9.14 2.63
N LEU A 151 -2.33 -10.39 2.93
CA LEU A 151 -3.63 -10.92 2.51
C LEU A 151 -4.78 -10.22 3.24
N ASP A 152 -4.62 -9.94 4.54
CA ASP A 152 -5.60 -9.16 5.30
C ASP A 152 -5.78 -7.77 4.69
N LEU A 153 -4.68 -7.11 4.33
CA LEU A 153 -4.74 -5.81 3.66
C LEU A 153 -5.46 -5.91 2.32
N GLY A 154 -5.11 -6.88 1.48
CA GLY A 154 -5.77 -7.09 0.19
C GLY A 154 -7.28 -7.31 0.34
N LEU A 155 -7.70 -8.15 1.28
CA LEU A 155 -9.11 -8.41 1.57
C LEU A 155 -9.83 -7.18 2.13
N GLU A 156 -9.16 -6.40 2.99
CA GLU A 156 -9.72 -5.12 3.48
C GLU A 156 -9.94 -4.12 2.35
N LEU A 157 -8.98 -4.01 1.41
CA LEU A 157 -9.15 -3.14 0.24
C LEU A 157 -10.30 -3.61 -0.66
N VAL A 158 -10.46 -4.92 -0.87
CA VAL A 158 -11.64 -5.46 -1.58
C VAL A 158 -12.92 -5.10 -0.85
N ARG A 159 -12.97 -5.28 0.48
CA ARG A 159 -14.11 -4.91 1.31
C ARG A 159 -14.50 -3.45 1.14
N LEU A 160 -13.52 -2.56 1.11
CA LEU A 160 -13.72 -1.11 0.97
C LEU A 160 -14.21 -0.68 -0.42
N ILE A 161 -13.86 -1.43 -1.47
CA ILE A 161 -14.16 -1.09 -2.88
C ILE A 161 -15.39 -1.84 -3.39
N LYS A 162 -15.52 -3.12 -3.05
CA LYS A 162 -16.54 -4.05 -3.61
C LYS A 162 -17.50 -4.60 -2.56
N GLY A 163 -17.25 -4.37 -1.28
CA GLY A 163 -18.10 -4.82 -0.17
C GLY A 163 -17.65 -6.10 0.52
N GLU A 164 -18.24 -6.35 1.67
CA GLU A 164 -17.90 -7.44 2.60
C GLU A 164 -18.09 -8.83 1.98
N GLU A 165 -19.18 -9.02 1.24
CA GLU A 165 -19.53 -10.32 0.67
C GLU A 165 -18.44 -10.87 -0.24
N LEU A 166 -17.93 -10.04 -1.17
CA LEU A 166 -16.87 -10.47 -2.09
C LEU A 166 -15.55 -10.70 -1.36
N ALA A 167 -15.22 -9.88 -0.36
CA ALA A 167 -14.02 -10.08 0.45
C ALA A 167 -14.05 -11.44 1.17
N GLU A 168 -15.20 -11.83 1.74
CA GLU A 168 -15.37 -13.11 2.43
C GLU A 168 -15.37 -14.30 1.45
N GLN A 169 -15.96 -14.15 0.28
CA GLN A 169 -15.88 -15.15 -0.80
C GLN A 169 -14.43 -15.40 -1.22
N LEU A 170 -13.62 -14.33 -1.36
CA LEU A 170 -12.20 -14.44 -1.68
C LEU A 170 -11.41 -15.07 -0.54
N ARG A 171 -11.68 -14.72 0.72
CA ARG A 171 -11.07 -15.35 1.88
C ARG A 171 -11.26 -16.85 1.83
N THR A 172 -12.49 -17.30 1.61
CA THR A 172 -12.85 -18.72 1.53
C THR A 172 -12.18 -19.41 0.34
N SER A 173 -12.27 -18.82 -0.86
CA SER A 173 -11.75 -19.42 -2.09
C SER A 173 -10.22 -19.51 -2.13
N THR A 174 -9.53 -18.61 -1.47
CA THR A 174 -8.06 -18.63 -1.32
C THR A 174 -7.59 -19.48 -0.13
N GLN A 175 -8.51 -20.11 0.60
CA GLN A 175 -8.22 -20.92 1.81
C GLN A 175 -7.47 -20.11 2.88
N TYR A 176 -7.71 -18.82 2.94
CA TYR A 176 -7.17 -17.94 3.96
C TYR A 176 -8.11 -17.91 5.17
N ILE A 177 -7.77 -18.71 6.22
CA ILE A 177 -8.59 -18.96 7.40
C ILE A 177 -8.06 -18.14 8.59
#